data_87876be5d181125eae9cf29ce3153e44
#
_entry.id   87876be5d181125eae9cf29ce3153e44
#
_cell.length_a   1.000
_cell.length_b   1.000
_cell.length_c   1.000
_cell.angle_alpha   90.00
_cell.angle_beta   90.00
_cell.angle_gamma   90.00
#
_symmetry.space_group_name_H-M   'P 1'
#
loop_
_entity.id
_entity.type
_entity.pdbx_description
1 polymer ?
#
loop_
_entity_poly.entity_id
_entity_poly.type
_entity_poly.pdbx_seq_one_letter_code
_entity_poly.pdbx_strand_id
1 'polypeptide(L)'
;LGGGIRDLDTIERCLDDGVSYVIIGTAAVKNPGFLHDACGAFPGHIIVGLDARDGKVAVDGWSKMTGHDVIDLARKYEDYGVEAIIYTDIGRDGMLSGINIEATVKLAQALLIPVIASGGLSSLDDIRQLCAVEDEGISAAIAGRAIYDGSLDFAVAQAAADNAAGP
;
A
#
# COMPACT_ATOMS: atom_id res chain seq x y z
N LEU A 1 -3.53 -9.86 -4.42
CA LEU A 1 -2.56 -10.09 -5.50
C LEU A 1 -2.29 -8.80 -6.26
N GLY A 2 -1.01 -8.53 -6.62
CA GLY A 2 -0.62 -7.36 -7.40
C GLY A 2 0.48 -7.67 -8.41
N GLY A 3 0.74 -6.69 -9.29
CA GLY A 3 1.75 -6.78 -10.33
C GLY A 3 1.18 -7.09 -11.71
N GLY A 4 1.35 -6.16 -12.65
CA GLY A 4 0.96 -6.36 -14.05
C GLY A 4 -0.53 -6.31 -14.37
N ILE A 5 -1.41 -5.99 -13.43
CA ILE A 5 -2.87 -5.88 -13.64
C ILE A 5 -3.17 -4.66 -14.52
N ARG A 6 -3.81 -4.88 -15.68
CA ARG A 6 -4.02 -3.84 -16.70
C ARG A 6 -5.37 -3.89 -17.41
N ASP A 7 -6.18 -4.91 -17.16
CA ASP A 7 -7.49 -5.13 -17.78
C ASP A 7 -8.46 -5.81 -16.82
N LEU A 8 -9.77 -5.67 -17.09
CA LEU A 8 -10.84 -6.20 -16.25
C LEU A 8 -10.89 -7.73 -16.26
N ASP A 9 -10.60 -8.36 -17.38
CA ASP A 9 -10.63 -9.84 -17.52
C ASP A 9 -9.56 -10.48 -16.61
N THR A 10 -8.42 -9.81 -16.42
CA THR A 10 -7.37 -10.28 -15.50
C THR A 10 -7.84 -10.15 -14.05
N ILE A 11 -8.55 -9.08 -13.70
CA ILE A 11 -9.11 -8.89 -12.36
C ILE A 11 -10.15 -10.00 -12.08
N GLU A 12 -11.10 -10.19 -13.00
CA GLU A 12 -12.15 -11.20 -12.87
C GLU A 12 -11.57 -12.58 -12.62
N ARG A 13 -10.59 -13.01 -13.44
CA ARG A 13 -9.90 -14.29 -13.24
C ARG A 13 -9.24 -14.44 -11.89
N CYS A 14 -8.57 -13.39 -11.40
CA CYS A 14 -7.95 -13.43 -10.07
C CYS A 14 -8.99 -13.61 -8.96
N LEU A 15 -10.14 -12.94 -9.07
CA LEU A 15 -11.23 -13.06 -8.10
C LEU A 15 -11.89 -14.44 -8.17
N ASP A 16 -12.12 -14.98 -9.36
CA ASP A 16 -12.65 -16.33 -9.59
C ASP A 16 -11.71 -17.42 -9.02
N ASP A 17 -10.40 -17.19 -9.09
CA ASP A 17 -9.37 -18.07 -8.49
C ASP A 17 -9.29 -17.92 -6.95
N GLY A 18 -10.16 -17.10 -6.33
CA GLY A 18 -10.28 -16.95 -4.88
C GLY A 18 -9.40 -15.85 -4.26
N VAL A 19 -8.81 -14.98 -5.07
CA VAL A 19 -8.10 -13.78 -4.57
C VAL A 19 -9.12 -12.78 -4.03
N SER A 20 -8.98 -12.34 -2.78
CA SER A 20 -9.90 -11.37 -2.18
C SER A 20 -9.68 -9.94 -2.67
N TYR A 21 -8.43 -9.55 -2.90
CA TYR A 21 -8.09 -8.19 -3.32
C TYR A 21 -7.09 -8.19 -4.46
N VAL A 22 -7.31 -7.32 -5.42
CA VAL A 22 -6.40 -7.06 -6.54
C VAL A 22 -5.76 -5.68 -6.38
N ILE A 23 -4.44 -5.61 -6.52
CA ILE A 23 -3.67 -4.38 -6.34
C ILE A 23 -3.28 -3.83 -7.71
N ILE A 24 -3.73 -2.61 -8.01
CA ILE A 24 -3.43 -1.89 -9.24
C ILE A 24 -2.39 -0.81 -8.92
N GLY A 25 -1.22 -0.88 -9.54
CA GLY A 25 -0.13 0.09 -9.35
C GLY A 25 -0.04 1.08 -10.52
N THR A 26 1.01 0.97 -11.33
CA THR A 26 1.29 1.86 -12.49
C THR A 26 0.09 2.10 -13.40
N ALA A 27 -0.77 1.09 -13.60
CA ALA A 27 -1.96 1.21 -14.46
C ALA A 27 -2.96 2.23 -13.90
N ALA A 28 -3.12 2.35 -12.59
CA ALA A 28 -3.99 3.35 -11.97
C ALA A 28 -3.55 4.78 -12.30
N VAL A 29 -2.24 5.02 -12.32
CA VAL A 29 -1.66 6.34 -12.62
C VAL A 29 -1.74 6.66 -14.11
N LYS A 30 -1.43 5.69 -14.97
CA LYS A 30 -1.38 5.90 -16.43
C LYS A 30 -2.75 5.89 -17.11
N ASN A 31 -3.68 5.13 -16.55
CA ASN A 31 -5.04 4.98 -17.08
C ASN A 31 -6.08 5.07 -15.95
N PRO A 32 -6.37 6.27 -15.46
CA PRO A 32 -7.35 6.45 -14.39
C PRO A 32 -8.77 5.99 -14.78
N GLY A 33 -9.11 5.99 -16.07
CA GLY A 33 -10.38 5.44 -16.57
C GLY A 33 -10.50 3.95 -16.30
N PHE A 34 -9.43 3.19 -16.53
CA PHE A 34 -9.39 1.76 -16.19
C PHE A 34 -9.58 1.53 -14.67
N LEU A 35 -8.95 2.33 -13.82
CA LEU A 35 -9.15 2.20 -12.37
C LEU A 35 -10.60 2.46 -11.97
N HIS A 36 -11.22 3.52 -12.52
CA HIS A 36 -12.62 3.83 -12.27
C HIS A 36 -13.54 2.68 -12.71
N ASP A 37 -13.32 2.12 -13.88
CA ASP A 37 -14.09 0.99 -14.41
C ASP A 37 -13.88 -0.27 -13.55
N ALA A 38 -12.66 -0.52 -13.08
CA ALA A 38 -12.36 -1.64 -12.18
C ALA A 38 -13.08 -1.52 -10.84
N CYS A 39 -13.09 -0.35 -10.23
CA CYS A 39 -13.83 -0.11 -8.97
C CYS A 39 -15.34 -0.28 -9.17
N GLY A 40 -15.88 0.15 -10.32
CA GLY A 40 -17.30 -0.02 -10.65
C GLY A 40 -17.69 -1.47 -10.93
N ALA A 41 -16.82 -2.24 -11.60
CA ALA A 41 -17.08 -3.64 -11.94
C ALA A 41 -16.85 -4.59 -10.75
N PHE A 42 -15.89 -4.29 -9.88
CA PHE A 42 -15.47 -5.15 -8.78
C PHE A 42 -15.43 -4.38 -7.44
N PRO A 43 -16.57 -3.84 -6.97
CA PRO A 43 -16.62 -3.07 -5.73
C PRO A 43 -16.19 -3.94 -4.54
N GLY A 44 -15.40 -3.38 -3.63
CA GLY A 44 -14.91 -4.11 -2.47
C GLY A 44 -13.65 -4.95 -2.70
N HIS A 45 -13.07 -4.94 -3.91
CA HIS A 45 -11.95 -5.82 -4.27
C HIS A 45 -10.71 -5.11 -4.80
N ILE A 46 -10.77 -3.78 -4.99
CA ILE A 46 -9.69 -3.02 -5.61
C ILE A 46 -8.89 -2.24 -4.57
N ILE A 47 -7.59 -2.50 -4.53
CA ILE A 47 -6.61 -1.73 -3.75
C ILE A 47 -5.66 -1.05 -4.74
N VAL A 48 -5.19 0.15 -4.43
CA VAL A 48 -4.18 0.83 -5.25
C VAL A 48 -2.84 0.88 -4.54
N GLY A 49 -1.78 0.50 -5.27
CA GLY A 49 -0.39 0.69 -4.85
C GLY A 49 0.16 2.01 -5.39
N LEU A 50 0.59 2.88 -4.50
CA LEU A 50 1.29 4.13 -4.81
C LEU A 50 2.72 4.07 -4.29
N ASP A 51 3.65 3.94 -5.22
CA ASP A 51 5.07 4.00 -4.95
C ASP A 51 5.51 5.45 -5.05
N ALA A 52 6.14 6.01 -4.03
CA ALA A 52 6.50 7.42 -4.01
C ALA A 52 7.88 7.68 -3.38
N ARG A 53 8.48 8.78 -3.80
CA ARG A 53 9.68 9.36 -3.20
C ARG A 53 9.47 10.86 -3.03
N ASP A 54 9.76 11.37 -1.83
CA ASP A 54 9.63 12.79 -1.51
C ASP A 54 8.23 13.36 -1.86
N GLY A 55 7.18 12.56 -1.61
CA GLY A 55 5.79 12.91 -1.88
C GLY A 55 5.37 12.87 -3.35
N LYS A 56 6.23 12.46 -4.27
CA LYS A 56 5.92 12.32 -5.71
C LYS A 56 5.83 10.86 -6.12
N VAL A 57 4.81 10.54 -6.92
CA VAL A 57 4.51 9.17 -7.36
C VAL A 57 5.46 8.72 -8.46
N ALA A 58 5.99 7.51 -8.32
CA ALA A 58 6.77 6.80 -9.32
C ALA A 58 5.93 5.74 -10.06
N VAL A 59 6.29 5.44 -11.29
CA VAL A 59 5.67 4.43 -12.14
C VAL A 59 6.72 3.57 -12.84
N ASP A 60 6.27 2.52 -13.53
CA ASP A 60 7.12 1.65 -14.34
C ASP A 60 8.27 1.00 -13.55
N GLY A 61 7.93 0.41 -12.40
CA GLY A 61 8.95 -0.19 -11.53
C GLY A 61 9.97 0.82 -11.02
N TRP A 62 9.50 2.03 -10.67
CA TRP A 62 10.26 3.17 -10.12
C TRP A 62 11.22 3.84 -11.10
N SER A 63 11.21 3.41 -12.37
CA SER A 63 12.12 3.96 -13.39
C SER A 63 11.75 5.39 -13.80
N LYS A 64 10.51 5.82 -13.52
CA LYS A 64 10.00 7.13 -13.90
C LYS A 64 9.28 7.81 -12.75
N MET A 65 9.79 8.95 -12.31
CA MET A 65 9.07 9.86 -11.41
C MET A 65 8.01 10.63 -12.18
N THR A 66 6.84 10.79 -11.59
CA THR A 66 5.77 11.65 -12.14
C THR A 66 5.77 13.00 -11.44
N GLY A 67 5.00 13.96 -11.98
CA GLY A 67 4.73 15.23 -11.28
C GLY A 67 3.61 15.13 -10.24
N HIS A 68 2.92 13.99 -10.15
CA HIS A 68 1.76 13.83 -9.29
C HIS A 68 2.15 13.77 -7.82
N ASP A 69 1.46 14.55 -7.00
CA ASP A 69 1.52 14.43 -5.55
C ASP A 69 0.78 13.16 -5.09
N VAL A 70 1.35 12.44 -4.12
CA VAL A 70 0.80 11.17 -3.66
C VAL A 70 -0.54 11.35 -2.95
N ILE A 71 -0.70 12.42 -2.16
CA ILE A 71 -1.93 12.70 -1.42
C ILE A 71 -3.06 13.09 -2.39
N ASP A 72 -2.77 13.97 -3.34
CA ASP A 72 -3.77 14.41 -4.33
C ASP A 72 -4.28 13.24 -5.15
N LEU A 73 -3.36 12.35 -5.54
CA LEU A 73 -3.72 11.16 -6.32
C LEU A 73 -4.51 10.14 -5.50
N ALA A 74 -4.11 9.91 -4.26
CA ALA A 74 -4.81 9.00 -3.34
C ALA A 74 -6.25 9.45 -3.06
N ARG A 75 -6.48 10.75 -2.81
CA ARG A 75 -7.82 11.33 -2.64
C ARG A 75 -8.71 11.09 -3.87
N LYS A 76 -8.16 11.31 -5.06
CA LYS A 76 -8.89 11.04 -6.28
C LYS A 76 -9.30 9.56 -6.41
N TYR A 77 -8.45 8.65 -5.98
CA TYR A 77 -8.74 7.21 -6.04
C TYR A 77 -9.72 6.77 -4.95
N GLU A 78 -9.70 7.41 -3.79
CA GLU A 78 -10.73 7.25 -2.77
C GLU A 78 -12.13 7.55 -3.33
N ASP A 79 -12.29 8.64 -4.10
CA ASP A 79 -13.53 9.01 -4.78
C ASP A 79 -13.99 7.96 -5.83
N TYR A 80 -13.08 7.12 -6.32
CA TYR A 80 -13.42 6.02 -7.24
C TYR A 80 -13.92 4.75 -6.53
N GLY A 81 -13.82 4.69 -5.20
CA GLY A 81 -14.24 3.55 -4.39
C GLY A 81 -13.16 2.49 -4.22
N VAL A 82 -11.89 2.89 -4.14
CA VAL A 82 -10.77 2.00 -3.78
C VAL A 82 -10.89 1.61 -2.31
N GLU A 83 -10.61 0.36 -1.97
CA GLU A 83 -10.72 -0.16 -0.59
C GLU A 83 -9.58 0.31 0.33
N ALA A 84 -8.39 0.47 -0.20
CA ALA A 84 -7.21 0.90 0.55
C ALA A 84 -6.12 1.45 -0.37
N ILE A 85 -5.19 2.21 0.20
CA ILE A 85 -3.95 2.62 -0.48
C ILE A 85 -2.77 1.89 0.15
N ILE A 86 -1.98 1.16 -0.65
CA ILE A 86 -0.65 0.72 -0.26
C ILE A 86 0.32 1.84 -0.59
N TYR A 87 0.95 2.40 0.42
CA TYR A 87 1.97 3.44 0.24
C TYR A 87 3.35 2.85 0.41
N THR A 88 4.15 2.85 -0.66
CA THR A 88 5.54 2.41 -0.63
C THR A 88 6.49 3.61 -0.72
N ASP A 89 7.28 3.86 0.33
CA ASP A 89 8.40 4.79 0.24
C ASP A 89 9.57 4.09 -0.48
N ILE A 90 9.73 4.38 -1.78
CA ILE A 90 10.78 3.76 -2.60
C ILE A 90 12.19 4.26 -2.29
N GLY A 91 12.33 5.31 -1.50
CA GLY A 91 13.63 5.74 -0.97
C GLY A 91 14.11 4.85 0.17
N ARG A 92 13.22 4.12 0.80
CA ARG A 92 13.50 3.21 1.92
C ARG A 92 13.31 1.74 1.57
N ASP A 93 12.54 1.43 0.51
CA ASP A 93 12.25 0.04 0.16
C ASP A 93 13.51 -0.78 -0.11
N GLY A 94 13.58 -1.96 0.51
CA GLY A 94 14.73 -2.85 0.45
C GLY A 94 16.00 -2.35 1.17
N MET A 95 16.00 -1.17 1.80
CA MET A 95 17.17 -0.58 2.44
C MET A 95 17.32 -0.98 3.91
N LEU A 96 16.31 -1.59 4.53
CA LEU A 96 16.28 -1.93 5.98
C LEU A 96 16.58 -0.71 6.88
N SER A 97 16.09 0.45 6.47
CA SER A 97 16.35 1.74 7.14
C SER A 97 15.21 2.21 8.04
N GLY A 98 14.22 1.33 8.27
CA GLY A 98 12.99 1.64 8.97
C GLY A 98 11.92 2.26 8.05
N ILE A 99 10.66 2.13 8.46
CA ILE A 99 9.52 2.64 7.72
C ILE A 99 9.41 4.16 7.86
N ASN A 100 8.85 4.83 6.86
CA ASN A 100 8.61 6.28 6.90
C ASN A 100 7.28 6.59 7.60
N ILE A 101 7.29 6.58 8.94
CA ILE A 101 6.10 6.82 9.77
C ILE A 101 5.46 8.16 9.43
N GLU A 102 6.26 9.24 9.40
CA GLU A 102 5.76 10.61 9.18
C GLU A 102 5.01 10.74 7.85
N ALA A 103 5.61 10.27 6.75
CA ALA A 103 4.97 10.35 5.43
C ALA A 103 3.73 9.45 5.34
N THR A 104 3.76 8.28 5.98
CA THR A 104 2.63 7.34 6.01
C THR A 104 1.45 7.92 6.79
N VAL A 105 1.69 8.47 7.99
CA VAL A 105 0.68 9.16 8.82
C VAL A 105 0.10 10.35 8.07
N LYS A 106 0.94 11.18 7.45
CA LYS A 106 0.46 12.33 6.68
C LYS A 106 -0.48 11.94 5.54
N LEU A 107 -0.20 10.83 4.87
CA LEU A 107 -1.10 10.30 3.84
C LEU A 107 -2.38 9.76 4.48
N ALA A 108 -2.28 8.97 5.53
CA ALA A 108 -3.43 8.36 6.20
C ALA A 108 -4.41 9.41 6.74
N GLN A 109 -3.92 10.45 7.40
CA GLN A 109 -4.74 11.57 7.88
C GLN A 109 -5.45 12.36 6.77
N ALA A 110 -4.98 12.26 5.53
CA ALA A 110 -5.58 12.94 4.39
C ALA A 110 -6.71 12.15 3.72
N LEU A 111 -6.93 10.89 4.11
CA LEU A 111 -7.87 9.94 3.52
C LEU A 111 -8.90 9.46 4.54
N LEU A 112 -10.03 8.94 4.06
CA LEU A 112 -11.04 8.24 4.84
C LEU A 112 -10.88 6.71 4.73
N ILE A 113 -10.20 6.22 3.68
CA ILE A 113 -9.89 4.81 3.48
C ILE A 113 -8.55 4.45 4.13
N PRO A 114 -8.36 3.18 4.53
CA PRO A 114 -7.15 2.76 5.22
C PRO A 114 -5.90 2.83 4.35
N VAL A 115 -4.76 3.13 5.00
CA VAL A 115 -3.43 3.08 4.40
C VAL A 115 -2.68 1.85 4.90
N ILE A 116 -2.04 1.15 3.97
CA ILE A 116 -1.15 0.01 4.22
C ILE A 116 0.29 0.50 4.01
N ALA A 117 1.08 0.47 5.07
CA ALA A 117 2.46 0.96 5.04
C ALA A 117 3.39 -0.04 4.34
N SER A 118 4.29 0.46 3.49
CA SER A 118 5.26 -0.34 2.74
C SER A 118 6.57 0.40 2.51
N GLY A 119 7.66 -0.35 2.38
CA GLY A 119 8.99 0.18 2.12
C GLY A 119 9.82 0.46 3.37
N GLY A 120 10.92 -0.26 3.54
CA GLY A 120 11.91 -0.06 4.59
C GLY A 120 11.66 -0.80 5.91
N LEU A 121 10.51 -1.43 6.11
CA LEU A 121 10.21 -2.18 7.34
C LEU A 121 11.29 -3.24 7.60
N SER A 122 11.93 -3.17 8.77
CA SER A 122 13.15 -3.91 9.06
C SER A 122 13.18 -4.59 10.44
N SER A 123 12.36 -4.15 11.38
CA SER A 123 12.46 -4.56 12.77
C SER A 123 11.13 -4.61 13.50
N LEU A 124 11.11 -5.26 14.68
CA LEU A 124 9.96 -5.22 15.59
C LEU A 124 9.66 -3.80 16.11
N ASP A 125 10.67 -2.94 16.15
CA ASP A 125 10.47 -1.55 16.57
C ASP A 125 9.65 -0.77 15.54
N ASP A 126 9.88 -1.02 14.25
CA ASP A 126 9.04 -0.45 13.18
C ASP A 126 7.58 -0.89 13.32
N ILE A 127 7.33 -2.16 13.67
CA ILE A 127 5.97 -2.66 13.94
C ILE A 127 5.34 -1.90 15.10
N ARG A 128 6.06 -1.76 16.23
CA ARG A 128 5.55 -1.02 17.39
C ARG A 128 5.26 0.44 17.09
N GLN A 129 6.12 1.09 16.30
CA GLN A 129 5.90 2.46 15.86
C GLN A 129 4.65 2.59 14.99
N LEU A 130 4.38 1.64 14.10
CA LEU A 130 3.15 1.61 13.29
C LEU A 130 1.92 1.40 14.17
N CYS A 131 1.95 0.45 15.11
CA CYS A 131 0.85 0.23 16.04
C CYS A 131 0.55 1.48 16.90
N ALA A 132 1.57 2.22 17.29
CA ALA A 132 1.40 3.45 18.06
C ALA A 132 0.67 4.59 17.30
N VAL A 133 0.52 4.45 15.99
CA VAL A 133 -0.15 5.42 15.10
C VAL A 133 -1.26 4.78 14.27
N GLU A 134 -1.76 3.60 14.64
CA GLU A 134 -2.82 2.91 13.89
C GLU A 134 -4.11 3.72 13.81
N ASP A 135 -4.46 4.44 14.89
CA ASP A 135 -5.63 5.32 14.96
C ASP A 135 -5.59 6.47 13.94
N GLU A 136 -4.43 6.76 13.35
CA GLU A 136 -4.29 7.75 12.28
C GLU A 136 -4.76 7.24 10.91
N GLY A 137 -5.26 5.99 10.81
CA GLY A 137 -5.78 5.38 9.60
C GLY A 137 -4.83 4.40 8.92
N ILE A 138 -3.82 3.90 9.63
CA ILE A 138 -2.90 2.87 9.16
C ILE A 138 -3.42 1.51 9.62
N SER A 139 -3.82 0.65 8.67
CA SER A 139 -4.47 -0.63 8.98
C SER A 139 -3.56 -1.85 8.90
N ALA A 140 -2.46 -1.76 8.17
CA ALA A 140 -1.55 -2.89 7.95
C ALA A 140 -0.17 -2.42 7.49
N ALA A 141 0.77 -3.37 7.44
CA ALA A 141 2.10 -3.14 6.89
C ALA A 141 2.56 -4.31 6.01
N ILE A 142 3.39 -4.02 5.02
CA ILE A 142 4.03 -5.01 4.16
C ILE A 142 5.49 -5.14 4.56
N ALA A 143 5.87 -6.33 5.01
CA ALA A 143 7.25 -6.71 5.27
C ALA A 143 7.78 -7.53 4.09
N GLY A 144 8.83 -7.06 3.47
CA GLY A 144 9.48 -7.71 2.33
C GLY A 144 10.83 -8.30 2.72
N ARG A 145 11.90 -7.59 2.36
CA ARG A 145 13.30 -8.04 2.50
C ARG A 145 13.64 -8.57 3.90
N ALA A 146 13.16 -7.91 4.95
CA ALA A 146 13.44 -8.29 6.33
C ALA A 146 12.98 -9.70 6.70
N ILE A 147 11.90 -10.19 6.08
CA ILE A 147 11.43 -11.57 6.26
C ILE A 147 12.36 -12.54 5.53
N TYR A 148 12.75 -12.24 4.28
CA TYR A 148 13.55 -13.13 3.46
C TYR A 148 15.00 -13.25 3.91
N ASP A 149 15.59 -12.20 4.48
CA ASP A 149 16.96 -12.25 5.02
C ASP A 149 17.01 -12.68 6.51
N GLY A 150 15.85 -12.88 7.14
CA GLY A 150 15.72 -13.39 8.50
C GLY A 150 15.93 -12.33 9.59
N SER A 151 16.01 -11.04 9.22
CA SER A 151 16.14 -9.95 10.22
C SER A 151 14.83 -9.70 10.98
N LEU A 152 13.69 -10.11 10.44
CA LEU A 152 12.38 -10.05 11.07
C LEU A 152 11.66 -11.40 10.95
N ASP A 153 11.29 -12.00 12.08
CA ASP A 153 10.42 -13.17 12.11
C ASP A 153 8.97 -12.73 11.98
N PHE A 154 8.26 -13.27 10.98
CA PHE A 154 6.88 -12.87 10.70
C PHE A 154 5.92 -13.20 11.84
N ALA A 155 6.03 -14.40 12.46
CA ALA A 155 5.13 -14.80 13.52
C ALA A 155 5.29 -13.91 14.77
N VAL A 156 6.55 -13.56 15.09
CA VAL A 156 6.86 -12.64 16.20
C VAL A 156 6.36 -11.23 15.90
N ALA A 157 6.51 -10.76 14.65
CA ALA A 157 6.03 -9.45 14.21
C ALA A 157 4.51 -9.35 14.28
N GLN A 158 3.80 -10.38 13.78
CA GLN A 158 2.33 -10.45 13.85
C GLN A 158 1.84 -10.48 15.29
N ALA A 159 2.42 -11.33 16.13
CA ALA A 159 2.06 -11.38 17.55
C ALA A 159 2.28 -10.04 18.27
N ALA A 160 3.32 -9.30 17.91
CA ALA A 160 3.56 -7.96 18.46
C ALA A 160 2.49 -6.96 18.04
N ALA A 161 2.03 -7.02 16.79
CA ALA A 161 0.94 -6.19 16.28
C ALA A 161 -0.39 -6.53 16.95
N ASP A 162 -0.74 -7.83 17.02
CA ASP A 162 -1.99 -8.30 17.65
C ASP A 162 -2.09 -7.89 19.12
N ASN A 163 -0.97 -7.95 19.86
CA ASN A 163 -0.93 -7.54 21.27
C ASN A 163 -1.00 -6.02 21.48
N ALA A 164 -0.62 -5.23 20.49
CA ALA A 164 -0.69 -3.77 20.55
C ALA A 164 -2.12 -3.27 20.32
N ALA A 165 -2.89 -3.95 19.47
CA ALA A 165 -4.28 -3.60 19.16
C ALA A 165 -5.25 -3.75 20.36
N GLY A 166 -4.80 -4.34 21.48
CA GLY A 166 -5.62 -4.56 22.69
C GLY A 166 -6.64 -5.69 22.52
N PRO A 167 -7.31 -6.11 23.61
CA PRO A 167 -8.39 -7.08 23.52
C PRO A 167 -9.67 -6.48 22.94
#